data_06ba70beff163226f7d3569f4eb0a0f4
#
_entry.id   06ba70beff163226f7d3569f4eb0a0f4
#
_cell.length_a   1.000
_cell.length_b   1.000
_cell.length_c   1.000
_cell.angle_alpha   90.00
_cell.angle_beta   90.00
_cell.angle_gamma   90.00
#
_symmetry.space_group_name_H-M   'P 1'
#
loop_
_entity.id
_entity.type
_entity.pdbx_description
1 polymer ?
#
loop_
_entity_poly.entity_id
_entity_poly.type
_entity_poly.pdbx_seq_one_letter_code
_entity_poly.pdbx_strand_id
1 'polypeptide(L)'
;MGAVLVEIWDATGNKKVKAELPDDEAVNRIIILLIDKMNLPRFTPDGQLMSYKFHHKASGRQLLDDETFHQAGVNSGDVLRIQPEITAGKSA
;
A
#
# COMPACT_ATOMS: atom_id res chain seq x y z
N MET A 1 -7.98 2.23 -18.16
CA MET A 1 -8.52 3.03 -17.16
C MET A 1 -9.71 2.33 -16.55
N GLY A 2 -9.68 2.13 -15.33
CA GLY A 2 -10.72 1.46 -14.64
C GLY A 2 -10.45 1.48 -13.17
N ALA A 3 -11.21 0.69 -12.44
CA ALA A 3 -11.04 0.60 -11.00
C ALA A 3 -11.07 -0.86 -10.60
N VAL A 4 -10.39 -1.16 -9.50
CA VAL A 4 -10.41 -2.51 -8.94
C VAL A 4 -10.88 -2.40 -7.50
N LEU A 5 -11.67 -3.36 -7.09
CA LEU A 5 -12.12 -3.45 -5.70
C LEU A 5 -11.17 -4.40 -4.99
N VAL A 6 -10.39 -3.86 -4.07
CA VAL A 6 -9.39 -4.65 -3.36
C VAL A 6 -9.62 -4.54 -1.86
N GLU A 7 -9.08 -5.49 -1.14
CA GLU A 7 -9.10 -5.45 0.31
C GLU A 7 -7.72 -5.03 0.79
N ILE A 8 -7.68 -3.99 1.60
CA ILE A 8 -6.43 -3.45 2.11
C ILE A 8 -6.32 -3.85 3.57
N TRP A 9 -5.23 -4.54 3.90
CA TRP A 9 -4.94 -4.95 5.27
C TRP A 9 -3.81 -4.09 5.79
N ASP A 10 -3.88 -3.68 7.06
CA ASP A 10 -2.74 -2.99 7.66
C ASP A 10 -1.65 -4.01 8.01
N ALA A 11 -0.53 -3.50 8.54
CA ALA A 11 0.61 -4.35 8.81
C ALA A 11 0.30 -5.43 9.84
N THR A 12 -0.60 -5.15 10.77
CA THR A 12 -0.95 -6.11 11.81
C THR A 12 -2.01 -7.10 11.36
N GLY A 13 -2.72 -6.77 10.27
CA GLY A 13 -3.85 -7.57 9.84
C GLY A 13 -5.13 -7.31 10.61
N ASN A 14 -5.11 -6.37 11.55
CA ASN A 14 -6.29 -6.07 12.36
C ASN A 14 -7.27 -5.16 11.65
N LYS A 15 -6.79 -4.29 10.79
CA LYS A 15 -7.64 -3.43 9.99
C LYS A 15 -7.74 -3.97 8.59
N LYS A 16 -8.95 -4.15 8.11
CA LYS A 16 -9.21 -4.63 6.76
C LYS A 16 -10.28 -3.75 6.16
N VAL A 17 -9.95 -3.10 5.05
CA VAL A 17 -10.83 -2.15 4.41
C VAL A 17 -10.97 -2.55 2.96
N LYS A 18 -12.21 -2.57 2.47
CA LYS A 18 -12.46 -2.77 1.05
C LYS A 18 -12.51 -1.40 0.39
N ALA A 19 -11.78 -1.26 -0.70
CA ALA A 19 -11.72 0.03 -1.38
C ALA A 19 -11.71 -0.19 -2.88
N GLU A 20 -12.43 0.68 -3.57
CA GLU A 20 -12.39 0.71 -5.03
C GLU A 20 -11.36 1.76 -5.42
N LEU A 21 -10.33 1.33 -6.11
CA LEU A 21 -9.18 2.18 -6.38
C LEU A 21 -8.90 2.19 -7.88
N PRO A 22 -8.41 3.32 -8.41
CA PRO A 22 -8.09 3.38 -9.84
C PRO A 22 -6.91 2.46 -10.16
N ASP A 23 -7.01 1.76 -11.27
CA ASP A 23 -5.96 0.82 -11.65
C ASP A 23 -4.88 1.46 -12.52
N ASP A 24 -5.07 2.72 -12.91
CA ASP A 24 -4.10 3.44 -13.74
C ASP A 24 -3.39 4.56 -12.98
N GLU A 25 -3.54 4.60 -11.67
CA GLU A 25 -2.87 5.60 -10.85
C GLU A 25 -1.63 4.98 -10.23
N ALA A 26 -0.58 5.78 -10.05
CA ALA A 26 0.65 5.29 -9.45
C ALA A 26 0.41 4.81 -8.03
N VAL A 27 1.03 3.71 -7.66
CA VAL A 27 0.85 3.09 -6.35
C VAL A 27 1.14 4.06 -5.21
N ASN A 28 2.20 4.87 -5.33
CA ASN A 28 2.54 5.78 -4.24
C ASN A 28 1.47 6.83 -3.99
N ARG A 29 0.71 7.22 -5.01
CA ARG A 29 -0.38 8.16 -4.81
C ARG A 29 -1.55 7.51 -4.10
N ILE A 30 -1.81 6.26 -4.43
CA ILE A 30 -2.86 5.50 -3.76
C ILE A 30 -2.51 5.31 -2.30
N ILE A 31 -1.24 5.04 -2.00
CA ILE A 31 -0.79 4.88 -0.62
C ILE A 31 -1.02 6.16 0.18
N ILE A 32 -0.74 7.32 -0.41
CA ILE A 32 -0.96 8.59 0.28
C ILE A 32 -2.42 8.76 0.66
N LEU A 33 -3.33 8.41 -0.25
CA LEU A 33 -4.76 8.49 0.04
C LEU A 33 -5.14 7.53 1.16
N LEU A 34 -4.59 6.33 1.16
CA LEU A 34 -4.94 5.34 2.16
C LEU A 34 -4.37 5.66 3.54
N ILE A 35 -3.21 6.27 3.60
CA ILE A 35 -2.66 6.71 4.89
C ILE A 35 -3.66 7.62 5.58
N ASP A 36 -4.21 8.57 4.82
CA ASP A 36 -5.20 9.48 5.36
C ASP A 36 -6.50 8.76 5.72
N LYS A 37 -6.97 7.93 4.81
CA LYS A 37 -8.26 7.27 4.96
C LYS A 37 -8.26 6.24 6.09
N MET A 38 -7.18 5.52 6.26
CA MET A 38 -7.06 4.51 7.28
C MET A 38 -6.43 5.03 8.57
N ASN A 39 -6.12 6.31 8.62
CA ASN A 39 -5.53 6.93 9.82
C ASN A 39 -4.22 6.27 10.22
N LEU A 40 -3.39 5.99 9.25
CA LEU A 40 -2.10 5.37 9.54
C LEU A 40 -1.10 6.41 10.02
N PRO A 41 -0.17 6.03 10.90
CA PRO A 41 0.84 6.98 11.36
C PRO A 41 1.74 7.41 10.20
N ARG A 42 2.10 8.67 10.18
CA ARG A 42 2.96 9.22 9.13
C ARG A 42 4.40 9.33 9.57
N PHE A 43 4.64 9.30 10.89
CA PHE A 43 5.97 9.49 11.44
C PHE A 43 6.25 8.42 12.45
N THR A 44 7.52 8.04 12.54
CA THR A 44 7.98 7.14 13.58
C THR A 44 8.02 7.89 14.92
N PRO A 45 8.15 7.17 16.05
CA PRO A 45 8.24 7.85 17.34
C PRO A 45 9.40 8.84 17.44
N ASP A 46 10.45 8.66 16.66
CA ASP A 46 11.59 9.60 16.67
C ASP A 46 11.43 10.69 15.61
N GLY A 47 10.25 10.81 14.99
CA GLY A 47 9.95 11.92 14.11
C GLY A 47 10.31 11.76 12.65
N GLN A 48 10.71 10.58 12.24
CA GLN A 48 11.05 10.36 10.83
C GLN A 48 9.83 9.97 10.03
N LEU A 49 9.77 10.42 8.79
CA LEU A 49 8.65 10.14 7.90
C LEU A 49 8.67 8.66 7.53
N MET A 50 7.52 8.02 7.68
CA MET A 50 7.36 6.61 7.34
C MET A 50 6.99 6.46 5.88
N SER A 51 7.63 5.53 5.19
CA SER A 51 7.25 5.13 3.85
C SER A 51 6.43 3.86 3.92
N TYR A 52 5.36 3.80 3.16
CA TYR A 52 4.51 2.62 3.11
C TYR A 52 4.60 1.97 1.75
N LYS A 53 4.46 0.66 1.72
CA LYS A 53 4.47 -0.12 0.48
C LYS A 53 3.33 -1.11 0.53
N PHE A 54 2.87 -1.54 -0.64
CA PHE A 54 1.90 -2.60 -0.76
C PHE A 54 2.59 -3.93 -0.99
N HIS A 55 2.15 -4.94 -0.28
CA HIS A 55 2.52 -6.32 -0.56
C HIS A 55 1.31 -6.98 -1.19
N HIS A 56 1.47 -7.47 -2.42
CA HIS A 56 0.38 -8.09 -3.19
C HIS A 56 0.37 -9.59 -2.85
N LYS A 57 -0.66 -10.03 -2.14
CA LYS A 57 -0.68 -11.40 -1.65
C LYS A 57 -0.69 -12.43 -2.77
N ALA A 58 -1.43 -12.16 -3.83
CA ALA A 58 -1.57 -13.14 -4.91
C ALA A 58 -0.25 -13.43 -5.61
N SER A 59 0.58 -12.40 -5.81
CA SER A 59 1.86 -12.58 -6.49
C SER A 59 3.02 -12.78 -5.53
N GLY A 60 2.82 -12.45 -4.26
CA GLY A 60 3.86 -12.55 -3.26
C GLY A 60 4.95 -11.50 -3.39
N ARG A 61 4.69 -10.41 -4.08
CA ARG A 61 5.73 -9.41 -4.24
C ARG A 61 5.27 -8.02 -3.80
N GLN A 62 6.23 -7.18 -3.50
CA GLN A 62 5.98 -5.80 -3.13
C GLN A 62 5.84 -4.96 -4.39
N LEU A 63 4.85 -4.08 -4.43
CA LEU A 63 4.60 -3.23 -5.57
C LEU A 63 5.54 -2.03 -5.55
N LEU A 64 5.91 -1.58 -6.74
CA LEU A 64 6.80 -0.43 -6.89
C LEU A 64 6.00 0.86 -6.82
N ASP A 65 6.66 1.94 -6.38
CA ASP A 65 5.99 3.22 -6.16
C ASP A 65 5.39 3.80 -7.43
N ASP A 66 6.06 3.63 -8.55
CA ASP A 66 5.64 4.24 -9.81
C ASP A 66 4.85 3.29 -10.70
N GLU A 67 4.59 2.08 -10.23
CA GLU A 67 3.80 1.14 -11.02
C GLU A 67 2.32 1.33 -10.69
N THR A 68 1.47 0.94 -11.63
CA THR A 68 0.02 0.98 -11.41
C THR A 68 -0.47 -0.40 -11.04
N PHE A 69 -1.70 -0.48 -10.53
CA PHE A 69 -2.30 -1.79 -10.27
C PHE A 69 -2.46 -2.58 -11.55
N HIS A 70 -2.77 -1.91 -12.64
CA HIS A 70 -2.88 -2.59 -13.93
C HIS A 70 -1.56 -3.24 -14.33
N GLN A 71 -0.45 -2.51 -14.19
CA GLN A 71 0.87 -3.04 -14.51
C GLN A 71 1.28 -4.16 -13.58
N ALA A 72 0.85 -4.09 -12.35
CA ALA A 72 1.19 -5.10 -11.34
C ALA A 72 0.33 -6.35 -11.43
N GLY A 73 -0.72 -6.31 -12.24
CA GLY A 73 -1.60 -7.46 -12.35
C GLY A 73 -2.58 -7.63 -11.19
N VAL A 74 -2.90 -6.53 -10.52
CA VAL A 74 -3.85 -6.57 -9.42
C VAL A 74 -5.26 -6.63 -9.99
N ASN A 75 -6.06 -7.55 -9.49
CA ASN A 75 -7.43 -7.76 -9.93
C ASN A 75 -8.40 -7.51 -8.81
N SER A 76 -9.66 -7.28 -9.17
CA SER A 76 -10.71 -7.13 -8.16
C SER A 76 -10.79 -8.40 -7.31
N GLY A 77 -10.91 -8.20 -6.01
CA GLY A 77 -10.91 -9.30 -5.06
C GLY A 77 -9.55 -9.60 -4.46
N ASP A 78 -8.50 -9.01 -4.99
CA ASP A 78 -7.16 -9.25 -4.46
C ASP A 78 -6.97 -8.56 -3.11
N VAL A 79 -6.03 -9.08 -2.34
CA VAL A 79 -5.67 -8.53 -1.04
C VAL A 79 -4.31 -7.86 -1.14
N LEU A 80 -4.24 -6.63 -0.65
CA LEU A 80 -2.99 -5.88 -0.57
C LEU A 80 -2.74 -5.53 0.88
N ARG A 81 -1.55 -5.83 1.36
CA ARG A 81 -1.15 -5.42 2.72
C ARG A 81 -0.35 -4.14 2.62
N ILE A 82 -0.78 -3.10 3.32
CA ILE A 82 -0.02 -1.86 3.39
C ILE A 82 0.81 -1.90 4.65
N GLN A 83 2.12 -1.73 4.51
CA GLN A 83 3.01 -1.86 5.65
C GLN A 83 4.15 -0.87 5.50
N PRO A 84 4.68 -0.39 6.63
CA PRO A 84 5.81 0.53 6.57
C PRO A 84 7.06 -0.20 6.09
N GLU A 85 7.80 0.49 5.25
CA GLU A 85 9.10 -0.01 4.83
C GLU A 85 10.14 0.49 5.81
N ILE A 86 10.88 -0.43 6.39
CA ILE A 86 11.91 -0.08 7.35
C ILE A 86 13.23 -0.06 6.59
N THR A 87 13.85 1.11 6.55
CA THR A 87 15.12 1.27 5.86
C THR A 87 16.23 1.43 6.86
N ALA A 88 16.09 0.83 7.98
CA ALA A 88 17.00 1.03 9.05
C ALA A 88 18.40 0.67 8.69
N GLY A 89 18.49 -0.13 7.77
CA GLY A 89 19.82 -0.55 7.45
C GLY A 89 20.69 0.54 7.11
N LYS A 90 20.22 1.49 6.84
CA LYS A 90 20.94 2.35 6.50
C LYS A 90 21.48 2.92 7.45
N SER A 91 21.31 2.85 8.08
CA SER A 91 21.89 3.44 8.84
C SER A 91 22.92 3.14 9.05
N ALA A 92 23.05 2.78 8.69
CA ALA A 92 24.15 2.51 8.93
C ALA A 92 24.70 2.77 9.02
#